data_779c4e92a85ae2ed258523950a075b34
#
_entry.id   779c4e92a85ae2ed258523950a075b34
#
_cell.length_a   1.000
_cell.length_b   1.000
_cell.length_c   1.000
_cell.angle_alpha   90.00
_cell.angle_beta   90.00
_cell.angle_gamma   90.00
#
_symmetry.space_group_name_H-M   'P 1'
#
loop_
_entity.id
_entity.type
_entity.pdbx_description
1 polymer ?
#
loop_
_entity_poly.entity_id
_entity_poly.type
_entity_poly.pdbx_seq_one_letter_code
_entity_poly.pdbx_strand_id
1 'polypeptide(L)'
;MRIHKKVDDETIKNTIKSFVTKIDQMPPVRSAVKRRKRQREIYYINVHEIKDNQNVLFTVGCEAGTYIRKLCHDIGLKLNTKAHMQQLIRTRVGPFDQTTMHSLYELKDAFELYKQGDEEELKKIVLPIETAIQHLPKIWISNHAVDPLCHGTDLAIPGIIKFESNIK
;
A
#
# COMPACT_ATOMS: atom_id res chain seq x y z
N MET A 1 -1.57 0.71 -17.70
CA MET A 1 -0.71 -0.31 -18.35
C MET A 1 -0.89 -0.21 -19.87
N ARG A 2 0.17 -0.40 -20.63
CA ARG A 2 0.10 -0.49 -22.09
C ARG A 2 0.60 -1.85 -22.59
N ILE A 3 -0.23 -2.53 -23.37
CA ILE A 3 0.04 -3.82 -24.04
C ILE A 3 0.65 -3.50 -25.43
N HIS A 4 1.68 -4.25 -25.84
CA HIS A 4 2.42 -3.92 -27.07
C HIS A 4 1.74 -4.41 -28.36
N LYS A 5 0.82 -5.36 -28.27
CA LYS A 5 -0.01 -5.83 -29.39
C LYS A 5 -1.48 -5.70 -29.03
N LYS A 6 -2.33 -5.49 -30.02
CA LYS A 6 -3.78 -5.48 -29.81
C LYS A 6 -4.26 -6.87 -29.38
N VAL A 7 -5.07 -6.92 -28.34
CA VAL A 7 -5.71 -8.13 -27.81
C VAL A 7 -7.17 -7.77 -27.53
N ASP A 8 -8.08 -8.68 -27.75
CA ASP A 8 -9.49 -8.43 -27.47
C ASP A 8 -9.73 -8.15 -25.96
N ASP A 9 -10.73 -7.33 -25.69
CA ASP A 9 -11.02 -6.83 -24.34
C ASP A 9 -11.39 -7.93 -23.35
N GLU A 10 -12.06 -8.99 -23.82
CA GLU A 10 -12.47 -10.09 -22.98
C GLU A 10 -11.26 -10.91 -22.53
N THR A 11 -10.37 -11.23 -23.45
CA THR A 11 -9.09 -11.91 -23.15
C THR A 11 -8.26 -11.09 -22.18
N ILE A 12 -8.18 -9.76 -22.36
CA ILE A 12 -7.48 -8.86 -21.42
C ILE A 12 -8.09 -8.95 -20.04
N LYS A 13 -9.41 -8.79 -19.89
CA LYS A 13 -10.13 -8.84 -18.61
C LYS A 13 -9.93 -10.18 -17.90
N ASN A 14 -10.10 -11.28 -18.61
CA ASN A 14 -9.96 -12.64 -18.07
C ASN A 14 -8.52 -12.91 -17.61
N THR A 15 -7.54 -12.48 -18.39
CA THR A 15 -6.13 -12.62 -18.03
C THR A 15 -5.80 -11.79 -16.78
N ILE A 16 -6.22 -10.54 -16.71
CA ILE A 16 -6.00 -9.68 -15.54
C ILE A 16 -6.65 -10.29 -14.29
N LYS A 17 -7.90 -10.75 -14.39
CA LYS A 17 -8.62 -11.39 -13.29
C LYS A 17 -7.90 -12.61 -12.73
N SER A 18 -7.20 -13.37 -13.58
CA SER A 18 -6.44 -14.54 -13.14
C SER A 18 -5.21 -14.24 -12.27
N PHE A 19 -4.83 -12.96 -12.12
CA PHE A 19 -3.78 -12.53 -11.19
C PHE A 19 -4.31 -12.19 -9.79
N VAL A 20 -5.63 -12.25 -9.54
CA VAL A 20 -6.22 -12.07 -8.21
C VAL A 20 -5.99 -13.34 -7.40
N THR A 21 -4.79 -13.49 -6.91
CA THR A 21 -4.28 -14.68 -6.19
C THR A 21 -2.91 -14.36 -5.58
N LYS A 22 -2.31 -15.37 -4.96
CA LYS A 22 -0.90 -15.31 -4.56
C LYS A 22 -0.01 -15.51 -5.79
N ILE A 23 0.84 -14.52 -6.05
CA ILE A 23 1.77 -14.50 -7.18
C ILE A 23 3.21 -14.50 -6.69
N ASP A 24 4.09 -15.13 -7.46
CA ASP A 24 5.52 -15.12 -7.19
C ASP A 24 6.19 -13.98 -7.95
N GLN A 25 6.81 -13.07 -7.24
CA GLN A 25 7.54 -11.96 -7.84
C GLN A 25 9.01 -11.96 -7.45
N MET A 26 9.86 -11.62 -8.41
CA MET A 26 11.25 -11.27 -8.18
C MET A 26 11.41 -9.76 -8.31
N PRO A 27 12.03 -9.09 -7.32
CA PRO A 27 12.29 -7.66 -7.39
C PRO A 27 13.03 -7.27 -8.67
N PRO A 28 12.80 -6.05 -9.22
CA PRO A 28 13.55 -5.54 -10.36
C PRO A 28 15.07 -5.54 -10.08
N VAL A 29 15.88 -5.54 -11.15
CA VAL A 29 17.35 -5.54 -11.04
C VAL A 29 17.87 -4.33 -10.25
N ARG A 30 17.23 -3.15 -10.47
CA ARG A 30 17.53 -1.92 -9.72
C ARG A 30 16.50 -1.78 -8.60
N SER A 31 16.74 -2.44 -7.48
CA SER A 31 15.90 -2.40 -6.28
C SER A 31 16.81 -2.29 -5.05
N ALA A 32 16.40 -1.52 -4.05
CA ALA A 32 17.09 -1.42 -2.76
C ALA A 32 17.02 -2.71 -1.92
N VAL A 33 16.17 -3.67 -2.33
CA VAL A 33 15.92 -4.90 -1.59
C VAL A 33 16.70 -6.07 -2.22
N LYS A 34 17.30 -6.94 -1.37
CA LYS A 34 17.97 -8.18 -1.83
C LYS A 34 17.07 -8.96 -2.78
N ARG A 35 17.60 -9.27 -3.97
CA ARG A 35 16.87 -9.93 -5.05
C ARG A 35 16.65 -11.41 -4.74
N ARG A 36 15.44 -11.71 -4.24
CA ARG A 36 14.96 -13.09 -4.03
C ARG A 36 13.49 -13.19 -4.40
N LYS A 37 13.08 -14.36 -4.88
CA LYS A 37 11.68 -14.66 -5.16
C LYS A 37 10.85 -14.53 -3.88
N ARG A 38 9.74 -13.81 -3.96
CA ARG A 38 8.82 -13.59 -2.84
C ARG A 38 7.40 -13.77 -3.33
N GLN A 39 6.61 -14.47 -2.53
CA GLN A 39 5.17 -14.55 -2.76
C GLN A 39 4.52 -13.23 -2.34
N ARG A 40 3.55 -12.76 -3.13
CA ARG A 40 2.76 -11.56 -2.88
C ARG A 40 1.31 -11.82 -3.22
N GLU A 41 0.40 -11.31 -2.43
CA GLU A 41 -1.02 -11.49 -2.63
C GLU A 41 -1.64 -10.30 -3.34
N ILE A 42 -2.41 -10.58 -4.38
CA ILE A 42 -3.27 -9.61 -5.06
C ILE A 42 -4.69 -9.85 -4.56
N TYR A 43 -5.25 -8.88 -3.85
CA TYR A 43 -6.57 -8.99 -3.24
C TYR A 43 -7.69 -8.78 -4.25
N TYR A 44 -7.54 -7.77 -5.12
CA TYR A 44 -8.48 -7.48 -6.20
C TYR A 44 -7.81 -6.70 -7.32
N ILE A 45 -8.38 -6.82 -8.53
CA ILE A 45 -8.05 -5.96 -9.67
C ILE A 45 -9.36 -5.55 -10.33
N ASN A 46 -9.64 -4.23 -10.38
CA ASN A 46 -10.79 -3.65 -11.04
C ASN A 46 -10.35 -2.95 -12.32
N VAL A 47 -10.75 -3.49 -13.48
CA VAL A 47 -10.49 -2.86 -14.78
C VAL A 47 -11.56 -1.79 -15.02
N HIS A 48 -11.13 -0.54 -15.20
CA HIS A 48 -12.02 0.60 -15.42
C HIS A 48 -12.24 0.89 -16.89
N GLU A 49 -11.16 0.85 -17.68
CA GLU A 49 -11.18 1.20 -19.09
C GLU A 49 -10.16 0.39 -19.88
N ILE A 50 -10.54 -0.03 -21.08
CA ILE A 50 -9.64 -0.56 -22.11
C ILE A 50 -9.81 0.29 -23.34
N LYS A 51 -8.73 0.95 -23.78
CA LYS A 51 -8.72 1.81 -24.94
C LYS A 51 -7.80 1.25 -26.03
N ASP A 52 -8.30 1.26 -27.29
CA ASP A 52 -7.58 0.79 -28.48
C ASP A 52 -7.08 -0.68 -28.37
N ASN A 53 -7.70 -1.50 -27.51
CA ASN A 53 -7.29 -2.90 -27.24
C ASN A 53 -5.82 -3.02 -26.77
N GLN A 54 -5.28 -1.95 -26.17
CA GLN A 54 -3.88 -1.87 -25.73
C GLN A 54 -3.69 -1.11 -24.41
N ASN A 55 -4.43 -0.03 -24.18
CA ASN A 55 -4.27 0.79 -23.01
C ASN A 55 -5.30 0.36 -21.95
N VAL A 56 -4.84 -0.07 -20.79
CA VAL A 56 -5.69 -0.59 -19.73
C VAL A 56 -5.51 0.26 -18.48
N LEU A 57 -6.61 0.85 -18.00
CA LEU A 57 -6.71 1.51 -16.71
C LEU A 57 -7.34 0.54 -15.71
N PHE A 58 -6.65 0.25 -14.63
CA PHE A 58 -7.17 -0.59 -13.57
C PHE A 58 -6.68 -0.15 -12.20
N THR A 59 -7.48 -0.43 -11.17
CA THR A 59 -7.08 -0.33 -9.76
C THR A 59 -6.72 -1.71 -9.24
N VAL A 60 -5.64 -1.82 -8.47
CA VAL A 60 -5.21 -3.05 -7.83
C VAL A 60 -5.03 -2.85 -6.34
N GLY A 61 -5.66 -3.72 -5.54
CA GLY A 61 -5.37 -3.89 -4.12
C GLY A 61 -4.45 -5.08 -3.91
N CYS A 62 -3.34 -4.87 -3.23
CA CYS A 62 -2.31 -5.89 -3.09
C CYS A 62 -1.52 -5.74 -1.79
N GLU A 63 -0.85 -6.80 -1.41
CA GLU A 63 0.07 -6.86 -0.27
C GLU A 63 1.22 -5.84 -0.43
N ALA A 64 1.66 -5.28 0.70
CA ALA A 64 2.83 -4.38 0.74
C ALA A 64 4.07 -5.05 0.13
N GLY A 65 4.83 -4.27 -0.64
CA GLY A 65 6.01 -4.76 -1.35
C GLY A 65 5.72 -5.48 -2.68
N THR A 66 4.48 -5.45 -3.16
CA THR A 66 4.13 -5.89 -4.51
C THR A 66 4.63 -4.90 -5.56
N TYR A 67 5.32 -5.40 -6.58
CA TYR A 67 5.86 -4.60 -7.68
C TYR A 67 4.85 -4.51 -8.82
N ILE A 68 4.12 -3.41 -8.93
CA ILE A 68 3.10 -3.20 -9.98
C ILE A 68 3.73 -3.18 -11.37
N ARG A 69 4.95 -2.66 -11.52
CA ARG A 69 5.70 -2.74 -12.78
C ARG A 69 5.90 -4.20 -13.22
N LYS A 70 6.23 -5.08 -12.28
CA LYS A 70 6.40 -6.51 -12.55
C LYS A 70 5.06 -7.17 -12.88
N LEU A 71 3.99 -6.83 -12.17
CA LEU A 71 2.64 -7.31 -12.45
C LEU A 71 2.21 -6.96 -13.89
N CYS A 72 2.39 -5.72 -14.32
CA CYS A 72 2.09 -5.32 -15.72
C CYS A 72 2.88 -6.13 -16.74
N HIS A 73 4.16 -6.35 -16.48
CA HIS A 73 5.00 -7.18 -17.34
C HIS A 73 4.50 -8.63 -17.41
N ASP A 74 4.14 -9.24 -16.27
CA ASP A 74 3.70 -10.64 -16.20
C ASP A 74 2.33 -10.84 -16.86
N ILE A 75 1.41 -9.86 -16.71
CA ILE A 75 0.16 -9.83 -17.47
C ILE A 75 0.45 -9.83 -18.99
N GLY A 76 1.39 -8.98 -19.44
CA GLY A 76 1.79 -8.94 -20.84
C GLY A 76 2.34 -10.28 -21.35
N LEU A 77 3.16 -10.97 -20.56
CA LEU A 77 3.65 -12.30 -20.90
C LEU A 77 2.52 -13.33 -21.02
N LYS A 78 1.58 -13.32 -20.07
CA LYS A 78 0.43 -14.24 -20.09
C LYS A 78 -0.53 -14.00 -21.27
N LEU A 79 -0.56 -12.76 -21.79
CA LEU A 79 -1.28 -12.39 -23.02
C LEU A 79 -0.50 -12.75 -24.29
N ASN A 80 0.63 -13.46 -24.22
CA ASN A 80 1.54 -13.74 -25.34
C ASN A 80 1.99 -12.45 -26.08
N THR A 81 2.10 -11.37 -25.35
CA THR A 81 2.61 -10.09 -25.83
C THR A 81 3.70 -9.58 -24.87
N LYS A 82 3.98 -8.29 -24.92
CA LYS A 82 4.69 -7.57 -23.86
C LYS A 82 3.77 -6.49 -23.33
N ALA A 83 3.97 -6.06 -22.08
CA ALA A 83 3.29 -4.90 -21.53
C ALA A 83 4.22 -4.17 -20.57
N HIS A 84 3.94 -2.88 -20.36
CA HIS A 84 4.65 -2.06 -19.38
C HIS A 84 3.68 -1.16 -18.62
N MET A 85 4.10 -0.80 -17.41
CA MET A 85 3.42 0.19 -16.61
C MET A 85 3.70 1.59 -17.19
N GLN A 86 2.67 2.28 -17.64
CA GLN A 86 2.79 3.61 -18.23
C GLN A 86 2.75 4.69 -17.15
N GLN A 87 1.81 4.56 -16.22
CA GLN A 87 1.62 5.49 -15.10
C GLN A 87 1.18 4.70 -13.87
N LEU A 88 1.53 5.16 -12.68
CA LEU A 88 1.11 4.60 -11.41
C LEU A 88 0.77 5.74 -10.44
N ILE A 89 -0.40 5.66 -9.85
CA ILE A 89 -0.82 6.51 -8.74
C ILE A 89 -1.14 5.61 -7.55
N ARG A 90 -0.58 5.93 -6.39
CA ARG A 90 -0.92 5.26 -5.15
C ARG A 90 -2.09 6.00 -4.52
N THR A 91 -3.23 5.34 -4.41
CA THR A 91 -4.47 5.93 -3.91
C THR A 91 -4.72 5.64 -2.44
N ARG A 92 -4.07 4.60 -1.87
CA ARG A 92 -4.22 4.21 -0.47
C ARG A 92 -2.98 3.48 0.06
N VAL A 93 -2.64 3.73 1.33
CA VAL A 93 -1.61 3.00 2.10
C VAL A 93 -2.07 2.87 3.55
N GLY A 94 -2.41 1.65 3.99
CA GLY A 94 -2.95 1.43 5.33
C GLY A 94 -4.20 2.29 5.59
N PRO A 95 -4.22 3.10 6.66
CA PRO A 95 -5.35 3.98 6.98
C PRO A 95 -5.42 5.25 6.10
N PHE A 96 -4.35 5.60 5.39
CA PHE A 96 -4.26 6.82 4.60
C PHE A 96 -4.75 6.61 3.17
N ASP A 97 -5.53 7.56 2.66
CA ASP A 97 -6.01 7.60 1.29
C ASP A 97 -5.93 9.02 0.68
N GLN A 98 -6.47 9.20 -0.51
CA GLN A 98 -6.40 10.49 -1.21
C GLN A 98 -7.17 11.61 -0.52
N THR A 99 -8.16 11.31 0.33
CA THR A 99 -8.99 12.32 1.00
C THR A 99 -8.24 13.01 2.15
N THR A 100 -7.20 12.36 2.66
CA THR A 100 -6.35 12.86 3.75
C THR A 100 -4.96 13.30 3.28
N MET A 101 -4.76 13.38 1.96
CA MET A 101 -3.48 13.83 1.40
C MET A 101 -3.37 15.33 1.36
N HIS A 102 -2.24 15.83 1.82
CA HIS A 102 -1.86 17.23 1.72
C HIS A 102 -0.64 17.40 0.80
N SER A 103 -0.58 18.52 0.10
CA SER A 103 0.56 18.86 -0.72
C SER A 103 1.71 19.42 0.13
N LEU A 104 2.94 19.38 -0.40
CA LEU A 104 4.08 20.01 0.26
C LEU A 104 3.95 21.54 0.35
N TYR A 105 3.14 22.15 -0.54
CA TYR A 105 2.84 23.59 -0.48
C TYR A 105 1.96 23.90 0.71
N GLU A 106 0.85 23.17 0.90
CA GLU A 106 -0.02 23.31 2.07
C GLU A 106 0.75 23.12 3.38
N LEU A 107 1.63 22.11 3.45
CA LEU A 107 2.48 21.89 4.63
C LEU A 107 3.42 23.08 4.87
N LYS A 108 4.00 23.64 3.82
CA LYS A 108 4.88 24.81 3.96
C LYS A 108 4.13 26.03 4.45
N ASP A 109 2.95 26.30 3.91
CA ASP A 109 2.13 27.45 4.31
C ASP A 109 1.67 27.30 5.77
N ALA A 110 1.21 26.11 6.18
CA ALA A 110 0.85 25.81 7.57
C ALA A 110 2.05 25.95 8.52
N PHE A 111 3.26 25.60 8.07
CA PHE A 111 4.47 25.77 8.88
C PHE A 111 4.88 27.24 9.05
N GLU A 112 4.66 28.09 8.03
CA GLU A 112 4.89 29.55 8.17
C GLU A 112 3.88 30.18 9.16
N LEU A 113 2.61 29.73 9.17
CA LEU A 113 1.61 30.17 10.16
C LEU A 113 2.01 29.72 11.57
N TYR A 114 2.48 28.48 11.71
CA TYR A 114 2.99 27.96 12.99
C TYR A 114 4.10 28.84 13.58
N LYS A 115 5.05 29.32 12.76
CA LYS A 115 6.10 30.25 13.21
C LYS A 115 5.56 31.57 13.72
N GLN A 116 4.37 31.98 13.28
CA GLN A 116 3.67 33.18 13.73
C GLN A 116 2.79 32.95 14.97
N GLY A 117 2.77 31.70 15.48
CA GLY A 117 2.02 31.33 16.68
C GLY A 117 0.65 30.67 16.38
N ASP A 118 0.29 30.45 15.12
CA ASP A 118 -0.93 29.74 14.73
C ASP A 118 -0.63 28.27 14.42
N GLU A 119 -1.04 27.38 15.32
CA GLU A 119 -0.79 25.94 15.22
C GLU A 119 -1.92 25.17 14.53
N GLU A 120 -3.08 25.78 14.30
CA GLU A 120 -4.31 25.08 13.91
C GLU A 120 -4.17 24.36 12.56
N GLU A 121 -3.62 25.04 11.55
CA GLU A 121 -3.45 24.45 10.22
C GLU A 121 -2.39 23.34 10.19
N LEU A 122 -1.31 23.48 10.96
CA LEU A 122 -0.27 22.46 11.05
C LEU A 122 -0.78 21.18 11.72
N LYS A 123 -1.61 21.31 12.78
CA LYS A 123 -2.24 20.17 13.47
C LYS A 123 -3.20 19.37 12.58
N LYS A 124 -3.80 20.00 11.57
CA LYS A 124 -4.64 19.29 10.57
C LYS A 124 -3.82 18.42 9.63
N ILE A 125 -2.61 18.86 9.30
CA ILE A 125 -1.72 18.19 8.31
C ILE A 125 -0.81 17.17 8.99
N VAL A 126 -0.23 17.51 10.15
CA VAL A 126 0.68 16.66 10.91
C VAL A 126 -0.11 15.89 11.97
N LEU A 127 -0.43 14.65 11.65
CA LEU A 127 -1.20 13.77 12.51
C LEU A 127 -0.33 13.07 13.55
N PRO A 128 -0.91 12.68 14.72
CA PRO A 128 -0.23 11.84 15.70
C PRO A 128 0.27 10.52 15.06
N ILE A 129 1.41 10.01 15.52
CA ILE A 129 2.02 8.78 15.00
C ILE A 129 1.08 7.57 15.15
N GLU A 130 0.24 7.57 16.16
CA GLU A 130 -0.76 6.53 16.44
C GLU A 130 -1.76 6.38 15.29
N THR A 131 -2.01 7.42 14.52
CA THR A 131 -2.87 7.38 13.34
C THR A 131 -2.35 6.36 12.32
N ALA A 132 -1.03 6.24 12.17
CA ALA A 132 -0.41 5.32 11.22
C ALA A 132 -0.61 3.84 11.60
N ILE A 133 -0.82 3.55 12.87
CA ILE A 133 -0.93 2.19 13.43
C ILE A 133 -2.35 1.83 13.89
N GLN A 134 -3.35 2.70 13.66
CA GLN A 134 -4.75 2.46 14.09
C GLN A 134 -5.35 1.16 13.52
N HIS A 135 -4.87 0.69 12.38
CA HIS A 135 -5.31 -0.53 11.71
C HIS A 135 -4.69 -1.81 12.31
N LEU A 136 -3.71 -1.68 13.23
CA LEU A 136 -3.09 -2.83 13.88
C LEU A 136 -3.94 -3.28 15.09
N PRO A 137 -3.99 -4.59 15.36
CA PRO A 137 -4.62 -5.10 16.57
C PRO A 137 -3.97 -4.52 17.83
N LYS A 138 -4.77 -4.30 18.88
CA LYS A 138 -4.35 -3.61 20.10
C LYS A 138 -4.33 -4.54 21.30
N ILE A 139 -3.33 -4.33 22.15
CA ILE A 139 -3.24 -4.94 23.50
C ILE A 139 -3.27 -3.78 24.50
N TRP A 140 -4.14 -3.89 25.48
CA TRP A 140 -4.19 -2.98 26.64
C TRP A 140 -3.42 -3.60 27.79
N ILE A 141 -2.52 -2.85 28.36
CA ILE A 141 -1.63 -3.29 29.42
C ILE A 141 -1.90 -2.57 30.74
N SER A 142 -1.53 -3.20 31.85
CA SER A 142 -1.58 -2.60 33.17
C SER A 142 -0.51 -1.52 33.34
N ASN A 143 -0.76 -0.54 34.21
CA ASN A 143 0.20 0.52 34.49
C ASN A 143 1.56 -0.02 34.98
N HIS A 144 1.58 -1.14 35.69
CA HIS A 144 2.81 -1.77 36.16
C HIS A 144 3.67 -2.37 35.03
N ALA A 145 3.06 -2.67 33.86
CA ALA A 145 3.77 -3.21 32.71
C ALA A 145 4.35 -2.10 31.80
N VAL A 146 3.95 -0.85 31.96
CA VAL A 146 4.36 0.26 31.07
C VAL A 146 5.85 0.51 31.18
N ASP A 147 6.35 0.77 32.39
CA ASP A 147 7.77 1.10 32.62
C ASP A 147 8.73 -0.01 32.17
N PRO A 148 8.54 -1.31 32.54
CA PRO A 148 9.36 -2.40 32.00
C PRO A 148 9.35 -2.50 30.48
N LEU A 149 8.19 -2.33 29.83
CA LEU A 149 8.09 -2.35 28.37
C LEU A 149 8.86 -1.22 27.69
N CYS A 150 8.80 -0.01 28.26
CA CYS A 150 9.57 1.13 27.76
C CYS A 150 11.08 0.90 27.83
N HIS A 151 11.53 0.00 28.71
CA HIS A 151 12.93 -0.39 28.85
C HIS A 151 13.27 -1.71 28.12
N GLY A 152 12.36 -2.18 27.25
CA GLY A 152 12.61 -3.34 26.38
C GLY A 152 12.42 -4.71 27.02
N THR A 153 11.67 -4.79 28.13
CA THR A 153 11.30 -6.08 28.75
C THR A 153 10.13 -6.70 28.00
N ASP A 154 10.07 -8.03 27.95
CA ASP A 154 8.95 -8.76 27.34
C ASP A 154 7.65 -8.55 28.13
N LEU A 155 6.52 -8.50 27.45
CA LEU A 155 5.20 -8.39 28.05
C LEU A 155 4.76 -9.73 28.61
N ALA A 156 4.72 -9.85 29.95
CA ALA A 156 4.18 -11.01 30.63
C ALA A 156 2.64 -11.03 30.63
N ILE A 157 2.02 -12.21 30.58
CA ILE A 157 0.56 -12.41 30.57
C ILE A 157 -0.16 -11.62 31.69
N PRO A 158 0.31 -11.60 32.96
CA PRO A 158 -0.33 -10.83 34.03
C PRO A 158 -0.38 -9.32 33.76
N GLY A 159 0.49 -8.80 32.87
CA GLY A 159 0.48 -7.39 32.46
C GLY A 159 -0.59 -7.04 31.43
N ILE A 160 -1.29 -8.00 30.85
CA ILE A 160 -2.31 -7.81 29.82
C ILE A 160 -3.69 -7.66 30.47
N ILE A 161 -4.36 -6.52 30.23
CA ILE A 161 -5.74 -6.30 30.70
C ILE A 161 -6.75 -6.79 29.65
N LYS A 162 -6.48 -6.49 28.36
CA LYS A 162 -7.37 -6.79 27.24
C LYS A 162 -6.58 -6.87 25.95
N PHE A 163 -7.07 -7.63 24.99
CA PHE A 163 -6.55 -7.66 23.62
C PHE A 163 -7.66 -7.85 22.59
N GLU A 164 -7.42 -7.44 21.36
CA GLU A 164 -8.33 -7.68 20.23
C GLU A 164 -8.17 -9.12 19.72
N SER A 165 -9.26 -9.74 19.29
CA SER A 165 -9.35 -11.16 18.91
C SER A 165 -8.48 -11.59 17.71
N ASN A 166 -7.90 -10.64 16.99
CA ASN A 166 -7.10 -10.89 15.77
C ASN A 166 -5.57 -10.95 16.02
N ILE A 167 -5.15 -10.97 17.27
CA ILE A 167 -3.73 -11.13 17.64
C ILE A 167 -3.38 -12.60 17.59
N LYS A 168 -2.41 -12.96 16.73
CA LYS A 168 -1.84 -14.31 16.60
C LYS A 168 -0.58 -14.42 17.44
#